data_1241ba2a800c65be9278b58c3c622fd6
#
_entry.id   1241ba2a800c65be9278b58c3c622fd6
#
_cell.length_a   1.000
_cell.length_b   1.000
_cell.length_c   1.000
_cell.angle_alpha   90.00
_cell.angle_beta   90.00
_cell.angle_gamma   90.00
#
_symmetry.space_group_name_H-M   'P 1'
#
loop_
_entity.id
_entity.type
_entity.pdbx_description
1 polymer ?
#
loop_
_entity_poly.entity_id
_entity_poly.type
_entity_poly.pdbx_seq_one_letter_code
_entity_poly.pdbx_strand_id
1 'polypeptide(L)'
;MRQLQGMDASFVALEQRNAPMHIGSILIYDPSTAPGGFVRFKDILAFFESRMHLSQTMRQRLVKVPLNLDYPYWIEDPDFDLEYHVRHVALPKPGDWRQLCIQAARIFSRPLDLTRPPWEICVVEGLDNIEDVPKGSFAMITKMHHAAIDGMSGIDLMDALHTLRPDDPAPPASQAWRPDRVPDPLGLFLKGYARAWLNPWRQTGVIAKAAPGLYRAAKGLVTNEFSLNTAIAAPRTRFNVPVSPNRVVEGRTFSLADIKALRALSPGCKINDVFLAIIGGGLHRYLTAHGELPESSLTAMAPISVRAEKEKNTMGNQVSAMIVPLGSHIADPVERLAYVHEQTVRSKAMTDAIGARQMTEMSKVSPALFMALGAQLYTRLGLANYVKPPFSTVVTNVPGPPVPIYSTGAKMISMHGLLCLTDGLALGHVVQSYVDQATIAFTACRKAMPDPEFYSECLQASFADLMGALAAGASPPAEKAAPRRKRKSKASVAA
;
A
#
# COMPACT_ATOMS: atom_id res chain seq x y z
N MET A 1 10.29 -25.91 3.91
CA MET A 1 10.48 -24.81 4.88
C MET A 1 11.39 -23.74 4.29
N ARG A 2 10.95 -22.48 4.17
CA ARG A 2 11.67 -21.32 3.62
C ARG A 2 11.76 -20.21 4.68
N GLN A 3 12.95 -19.62 4.87
CA GLN A 3 13.10 -18.51 5.82
C GLN A 3 12.57 -17.20 5.20
N LEU A 4 11.89 -16.40 6.01
CA LEU A 4 11.42 -15.06 5.65
C LEU A 4 12.63 -14.15 5.37
N GLN A 5 12.54 -13.29 4.35
CA GLN A 5 13.64 -12.39 4.01
C GLN A 5 13.49 -11.02 4.68
N GLY A 6 14.58 -10.25 4.69
CA GLY A 6 14.72 -9.04 5.52
C GLY A 6 13.60 -8.01 5.42
N MET A 7 13.15 -7.66 4.20
CA MET A 7 12.08 -6.67 4.02
C MET A 7 10.72 -7.22 4.50
N ASP A 8 10.40 -8.47 4.16
CA ASP A 8 9.13 -9.09 4.56
C ASP A 8 9.09 -9.34 6.06
N ALA A 9 10.24 -9.67 6.68
CA ALA A 9 10.37 -9.78 8.12
C ALA A 9 10.14 -8.45 8.84
N SER A 10 10.39 -7.31 8.18
CA SER A 10 10.11 -6.00 8.75
C SER A 10 8.62 -5.78 9.01
N PHE A 11 7.75 -6.25 8.13
CA PHE A 11 6.30 -6.16 8.33
C PHE A 11 5.84 -6.97 9.54
N VAL A 12 6.42 -8.16 9.75
CA VAL A 12 6.12 -8.96 10.96
C VAL A 12 6.66 -8.28 12.23
N ALA A 13 7.81 -7.62 12.15
CA ALA A 13 8.41 -6.91 13.28
C ALA A 13 7.68 -5.60 13.62
N LEU A 14 7.15 -4.90 12.61
CA LEU A 14 6.41 -3.65 12.74
C LEU A 14 4.96 -3.87 13.15
N GLU A 15 4.44 -5.10 13.00
CA GLU A 15 3.04 -5.39 13.31
C GLU A 15 2.74 -5.15 14.79
N GLN A 16 1.65 -4.43 15.02
CA GLN A 16 1.13 -4.14 16.35
C GLN A 16 -0.39 -4.29 16.36
N ARG A 17 -0.95 -4.47 17.55
CA ARG A 17 -2.41 -4.63 17.71
C ARG A 17 -3.21 -3.45 17.14
N ASN A 18 -2.69 -2.23 17.22
CA ASN A 18 -3.30 -1.02 16.68
C ASN A 18 -2.86 -0.71 15.24
N ALA A 19 -1.86 -1.41 14.73
CA ALA A 19 -1.29 -1.23 13.40
C ALA A 19 -0.98 -2.59 12.74
N PRO A 20 -2.04 -3.36 12.37
CA PRO A 20 -1.84 -4.63 11.65
C PRO A 20 -1.21 -4.37 10.28
N MET A 21 -0.24 -5.21 9.91
CA MET A 21 0.54 -5.07 8.68
C MET A 21 -0.04 -5.91 7.54
N HIS A 22 -1.31 -5.73 7.24
CA HIS A 22 -1.97 -6.39 6.12
C HIS A 22 -2.47 -5.38 5.08
N ILE A 23 -2.57 -5.84 3.85
CA ILE A 23 -3.23 -5.14 2.75
C ILE A 23 -4.44 -5.97 2.30
N GLY A 24 -5.29 -5.38 1.49
CA GLY A 24 -6.48 -6.08 1.00
C GLY A 24 -7.16 -5.30 -0.11
N SER A 25 -8.34 -5.76 -0.47
CA SER A 25 -9.20 -5.10 -1.46
C SER A 25 -10.67 -5.41 -1.19
N ILE A 26 -11.53 -4.51 -1.62
CA ILE A 26 -12.95 -4.77 -1.83
C ILE A 26 -13.12 -5.03 -3.32
N LEU A 27 -13.53 -6.23 -3.68
CA LEU A 27 -13.78 -6.68 -5.05
C LEU A 27 -15.28 -6.92 -5.21
N ILE A 28 -15.93 -6.30 -6.17
CA ILE A 28 -17.37 -6.45 -6.40
C ILE A 28 -17.62 -7.28 -7.67
N TYR A 29 -18.55 -8.21 -7.58
CA TYR A 29 -18.85 -9.17 -8.64
C TYR A 29 -20.31 -9.12 -9.03
N ASP A 30 -20.54 -9.11 -10.34
CA ASP A 30 -21.85 -9.31 -10.98
C ASP A 30 -22.05 -10.81 -11.28
N PRO A 31 -23.00 -11.48 -10.63
CA PRO A 31 -23.26 -12.90 -10.85
C PRO A 31 -24.02 -13.20 -12.14
N SER A 32 -24.46 -12.21 -12.93
CA SER A 32 -25.24 -12.41 -14.14
C SER A 32 -24.56 -13.30 -15.18
N THR A 33 -23.22 -13.37 -15.16
CA THR A 33 -22.41 -14.23 -16.04
C THR A 33 -22.19 -15.64 -15.49
N ALA A 34 -22.55 -15.89 -14.23
CA ALA A 34 -22.45 -17.20 -13.61
C ALA A 34 -23.59 -18.13 -14.08
N PRO A 35 -23.42 -19.45 -14.01
CA PRO A 35 -24.47 -20.40 -14.31
C PRO A 35 -25.76 -20.14 -13.50
N GLY A 36 -26.87 -19.88 -14.19
CA GLY A 36 -28.14 -19.52 -13.56
C GLY A 36 -28.24 -18.09 -13.05
N GLY A 37 -27.25 -17.23 -13.31
CA GLY A 37 -27.23 -15.80 -12.88
C GLY A 37 -27.09 -15.60 -11.38
N PHE A 38 -26.48 -16.56 -10.68
CA PHE A 38 -26.41 -16.55 -9.23
C PHE A 38 -25.24 -17.42 -8.75
N VAL A 39 -24.59 -17.03 -7.65
CA VAL A 39 -23.44 -17.73 -7.05
C VAL A 39 -23.76 -18.04 -5.60
N ARG A 40 -23.68 -19.32 -5.20
CA ARG A 40 -23.81 -19.73 -3.79
C ARG A 40 -22.46 -19.67 -3.09
N PHE A 41 -22.46 -19.38 -1.81
CA PHE A 41 -21.23 -19.40 -1.01
C PHE A 41 -20.47 -20.75 -1.11
N LYS A 42 -21.19 -21.88 -1.14
CA LYS A 42 -20.58 -23.21 -1.34
C LYS A 42 -19.87 -23.34 -2.70
N ASP A 43 -20.37 -22.69 -3.74
CA ASP A 43 -19.73 -22.71 -5.06
C ASP A 43 -18.41 -21.91 -5.02
N ILE A 44 -18.36 -20.82 -4.25
CA ILE A 44 -17.12 -20.07 -3.99
C ILE A 44 -16.09 -20.93 -3.25
N LEU A 45 -16.50 -21.63 -2.20
CA LEU A 45 -15.59 -22.52 -1.47
C LEU A 45 -15.04 -23.62 -2.38
N ALA A 46 -15.90 -24.30 -3.14
CA ALA A 46 -15.49 -25.35 -4.08
C ALA A 46 -14.55 -24.82 -5.16
N PHE A 47 -14.82 -23.61 -5.68
CA PHE A 47 -13.97 -22.94 -6.66
C PHE A 47 -12.57 -22.67 -6.05
N PHE A 48 -12.48 -22.10 -4.86
CA PHE A 48 -11.20 -21.83 -4.21
C PHE A 48 -10.46 -23.12 -3.89
N GLU A 49 -11.12 -24.14 -3.32
CA GLU A 49 -10.51 -25.43 -3.01
C GLU A 49 -9.84 -26.06 -4.24
N SER A 50 -10.56 -26.03 -5.39
CA SER A 50 -10.04 -26.56 -6.64
C SER A 50 -8.79 -25.85 -7.17
N ARG A 51 -8.49 -24.64 -6.69
CA ARG A 51 -7.41 -23.75 -7.16
C ARG A 51 -6.32 -23.47 -6.13
N MET A 52 -6.46 -23.98 -4.90
CA MET A 52 -5.48 -23.79 -3.81
C MET A 52 -4.05 -24.23 -4.16
N HIS A 53 -3.91 -25.16 -5.10
CA HIS A 53 -2.60 -25.64 -5.57
C HIS A 53 -1.85 -24.63 -6.43
N LEU A 54 -2.51 -23.59 -6.95
CA LEU A 54 -1.89 -22.55 -7.79
C LEU A 54 -1.01 -21.59 -6.96
N SER A 55 -1.26 -21.47 -5.67
CA SER A 55 -0.46 -20.60 -4.81
C SER A 55 -0.05 -21.30 -3.51
N GLN A 56 1.24 -21.53 -3.34
CA GLN A 56 1.77 -22.07 -2.08
C GLN A 56 1.51 -21.14 -0.89
N THR A 57 1.52 -19.84 -1.12
CA THR A 57 1.32 -18.82 -0.08
C THR A 57 -0.01 -18.98 0.64
N MET A 58 -1.05 -19.47 -0.06
CA MET A 58 -2.38 -19.66 0.55
C MET A 58 -2.43 -20.78 1.60
N ARG A 59 -1.45 -21.68 1.62
CA ARG A 59 -1.36 -22.78 2.60
C ARG A 59 -0.18 -22.65 3.54
N GLN A 60 0.61 -21.58 3.43
CA GLN A 60 1.80 -21.38 4.25
C GLN A 60 1.51 -20.48 5.45
N ARG A 61 1.99 -20.90 6.63
CA ARG A 61 1.97 -20.12 7.87
C ARG A 61 3.36 -19.81 8.38
N LEU A 62 3.48 -18.83 9.27
CA LEU A 62 4.73 -18.46 9.89
C LEU A 62 5.03 -19.26 11.15
N VAL A 63 6.25 -19.76 11.25
CA VAL A 63 6.79 -20.30 12.49
C VAL A 63 7.88 -19.38 13.00
N LYS A 64 7.65 -18.77 14.17
CA LYS A 64 8.60 -17.85 14.81
C LYS A 64 9.74 -18.65 15.45
N VAL A 65 10.96 -18.14 15.32
CA VAL A 65 12.11 -18.66 16.08
C VAL A 65 11.99 -18.21 17.54
N PRO A 66 12.17 -19.10 18.53
CA PRO A 66 12.11 -18.71 19.93
C PRO A 66 13.00 -17.51 20.26
N LEU A 67 12.52 -16.61 21.13
CA LEU A 67 13.17 -15.36 21.51
C LEU A 67 13.46 -14.40 20.34
N ASN A 68 12.86 -14.62 19.15
CA ASN A 68 13.13 -13.85 17.93
C ASN A 68 14.63 -13.79 17.55
N LEU A 69 15.38 -14.87 17.86
CA LEU A 69 16.83 -14.94 17.58
C LEU A 69 17.17 -14.95 16.09
N ASP A 70 16.21 -15.32 15.25
CA ASP A 70 16.36 -15.33 13.79
C ASP A 70 15.00 -14.98 13.13
N TYR A 71 14.99 -14.76 11.81
CA TYR A 71 13.77 -14.53 11.05
C TYR A 71 12.85 -15.74 11.07
N PRO A 72 11.50 -15.53 11.04
CA PRO A 72 10.53 -16.62 10.97
C PRO A 72 10.71 -17.48 9.71
N TYR A 73 10.11 -18.67 9.75
CA TYR A 73 10.08 -19.57 8.61
C TYR A 73 8.65 -19.79 8.11
N TRP A 74 8.50 -19.87 6.79
CA TRP A 74 7.31 -20.35 6.13
C TRP A 74 7.30 -21.85 6.10
N ILE A 75 6.19 -22.45 6.53
CA ILE A 75 5.89 -23.88 6.41
C ILE A 75 4.49 -24.04 5.83
N GLU A 76 4.24 -25.12 5.10
CA GLU A 76 2.88 -25.50 4.74
C GLU A 76 2.12 -25.95 6.00
N ASP A 77 0.93 -25.40 6.20
CA ASP A 77 0.13 -25.66 7.41
C ASP A 77 -0.50 -27.05 7.31
N PRO A 78 -0.16 -28.00 8.22
CA PRO A 78 -0.76 -29.33 8.22
C PRO A 78 -2.24 -29.33 8.59
N ASP A 79 -2.70 -28.30 9.29
CA ASP A 79 -4.07 -28.14 9.80
C ASP A 79 -4.85 -27.08 9.01
N PHE A 80 -4.50 -26.90 7.71
CA PHE A 80 -5.17 -25.91 6.85
C PHE A 80 -6.65 -26.22 6.71
N ASP A 81 -7.48 -25.20 6.98
CA ASP A 81 -8.93 -25.24 6.86
C ASP A 81 -9.42 -24.03 6.04
N LEU A 82 -9.96 -24.29 4.86
CA LEU A 82 -10.46 -23.26 3.96
C LEU A 82 -11.62 -22.45 4.57
N GLU A 83 -12.54 -23.10 5.29
CA GLU A 83 -13.71 -22.43 5.90
C GLU A 83 -13.31 -21.49 7.05
N TYR A 84 -12.14 -21.69 7.66
CA TYR A 84 -11.59 -20.71 8.60
C TYR A 84 -11.21 -19.40 7.89
N HIS A 85 -10.69 -19.48 6.67
CA HIS A 85 -10.16 -18.36 5.92
C HIS A 85 -11.21 -17.64 5.08
N VAL A 86 -12.25 -18.36 4.62
CA VAL A 86 -13.31 -17.79 3.78
C VAL A 86 -14.59 -17.71 4.59
N ARG A 87 -15.04 -16.50 4.84
CA ARG A 87 -16.21 -16.21 5.66
C ARG A 87 -17.34 -15.61 4.84
N HIS A 88 -18.57 -15.70 5.35
CA HIS A 88 -19.76 -15.21 4.67
C HIS A 88 -20.58 -14.34 5.62
N VAL A 89 -20.98 -13.16 5.13
CA VAL A 89 -21.85 -12.21 5.84
C VAL A 89 -22.79 -11.53 4.86
N ALA A 90 -23.87 -10.93 5.37
CA ALA A 90 -24.76 -10.09 4.58
C ALA A 90 -24.77 -8.68 5.16
N LEU A 91 -24.93 -7.68 4.29
CA LEU A 91 -25.17 -6.30 4.71
C LEU A 91 -26.58 -6.15 5.28
N PRO A 92 -26.77 -5.33 6.31
CA PRO A 92 -28.12 -4.92 6.70
C PRO A 92 -28.76 -4.07 5.59
N LYS A 93 -30.08 -4.06 5.53
CA LYS A 93 -30.78 -3.12 4.65
C LYS A 93 -30.47 -1.67 5.03
N PRO A 94 -30.29 -0.76 4.06
CA PRO A 94 -30.59 -0.87 2.63
C PRO A 94 -29.50 -1.58 1.79
N GLY A 95 -28.31 -1.90 2.29
CA GLY A 95 -27.23 -2.52 1.52
C GLY A 95 -26.52 -1.54 0.59
N ASP A 96 -26.18 -0.37 1.12
CA ASP A 96 -25.51 0.72 0.41
C ASP A 96 -23.97 0.67 0.53
N TRP A 97 -23.31 1.54 -0.25
CA TRP A 97 -21.86 1.67 -0.27
C TRP A 97 -21.27 1.97 1.10
N ARG A 98 -21.91 2.86 1.88
CA ARG A 98 -21.46 3.20 3.22
C ARG A 98 -21.44 1.99 4.15
N GLN A 99 -22.48 1.15 4.09
CA GLN A 99 -22.53 -0.08 4.90
C GLN A 99 -21.44 -1.07 4.50
N LEU A 100 -21.16 -1.20 3.20
CA LEU A 100 -20.05 -2.02 2.70
C LEU A 100 -18.70 -1.50 3.22
N CYS A 101 -18.46 -0.19 3.14
CA CYS A 101 -17.25 0.44 3.66
C CYS A 101 -17.09 0.26 5.18
N ILE A 102 -18.17 0.39 5.96
CA ILE A 102 -18.16 0.13 7.40
C ILE A 102 -17.80 -1.34 7.69
N GLN A 103 -18.39 -2.27 6.93
CA GLN A 103 -18.09 -3.70 7.10
C GLN A 103 -16.65 -4.02 6.71
N ALA A 104 -16.15 -3.45 5.61
CA ALA A 104 -14.76 -3.58 5.19
C ALA A 104 -13.80 -3.02 6.25
N ALA A 105 -14.08 -1.84 6.79
CA ALA A 105 -13.29 -1.23 7.84
C ALA A 105 -13.24 -2.09 9.12
N ARG A 106 -14.35 -2.72 9.52
CA ARG A 106 -14.41 -3.62 10.67
C ARG A 106 -13.57 -4.89 10.47
N ILE A 107 -13.65 -5.49 9.27
CA ILE A 107 -12.85 -6.66 8.90
C ILE A 107 -11.38 -6.28 8.86
N PHE A 108 -11.07 -5.17 8.21
CA PHE A 108 -9.70 -4.70 8.00
C PHE A 108 -9.03 -4.20 9.29
N SER A 109 -9.79 -3.78 10.30
CA SER A 109 -9.27 -3.35 11.61
C SER A 109 -8.75 -4.52 12.47
N ARG A 110 -9.14 -5.75 12.17
CA ARG A 110 -8.75 -6.93 12.97
C ARG A 110 -7.42 -7.48 12.49
N PRO A 111 -6.44 -7.74 13.37
CA PRO A 111 -5.21 -8.42 12.98
C PRO A 111 -5.49 -9.84 12.46
N LEU A 112 -4.59 -10.34 11.62
CA LEU A 112 -4.58 -11.74 11.19
C LEU A 112 -3.88 -12.60 12.23
N ASP A 113 -4.33 -13.87 12.35
CA ASP A 113 -3.62 -14.87 13.14
C ASP A 113 -2.43 -15.42 12.34
N LEU A 114 -1.21 -15.01 12.73
CA LEU A 114 0.02 -15.44 12.06
C LEU A 114 0.41 -16.90 12.36
N THR A 115 -0.30 -17.59 13.26
CA THR A 115 -0.11 -19.03 13.51
C THR A 115 -0.83 -19.89 12.47
N ARG A 116 -1.62 -19.27 11.60
CA ARG A 116 -2.31 -19.84 10.43
C ARG A 116 -1.84 -19.14 9.16
N PRO A 117 -2.18 -19.63 7.96
CA PRO A 117 -1.94 -18.88 6.73
C PRO A 117 -2.51 -17.47 6.85
N PRO A 118 -1.66 -16.41 6.66
CA PRO A 118 -2.02 -15.06 7.08
C PRO A 118 -2.84 -14.31 6.04
N TRP A 119 -4.02 -14.84 5.73
CA TRP A 119 -5.01 -14.24 4.84
C TRP A 119 -6.44 -14.56 5.29
N GLU A 120 -7.37 -13.76 4.85
CA GLU A 120 -8.81 -13.90 5.09
C GLU A 120 -9.58 -13.30 3.92
N ILE A 121 -10.65 -13.97 3.50
CA ILE A 121 -11.60 -13.46 2.51
C ILE A 121 -12.99 -13.47 3.17
N CYS A 122 -13.69 -12.35 3.10
CA CYS A 122 -15.06 -12.26 3.56
C CYS A 122 -15.98 -11.99 2.36
N VAL A 123 -16.83 -12.94 2.04
CA VAL A 123 -17.87 -12.77 1.03
C VAL A 123 -19.02 -12.00 1.67
N VAL A 124 -19.46 -10.94 1.03
CA VAL A 124 -20.50 -10.02 1.53
C VAL A 124 -21.63 -9.97 0.51
N GLU A 125 -22.83 -10.35 0.92
CA GLU A 125 -24.05 -10.27 0.11
C GLU A 125 -24.90 -9.06 0.51
N GLY A 126 -25.95 -8.77 -0.28
CA GLY A 126 -26.90 -7.72 0.03
C GLY A 126 -26.45 -6.32 -0.41
N LEU A 127 -25.76 -6.21 -1.55
CA LEU A 127 -25.30 -4.96 -2.16
C LEU A 127 -26.38 -4.29 -3.04
N ASP A 128 -27.65 -4.40 -2.65
CA ASP A 128 -28.78 -4.11 -3.54
C ASP A 128 -29.05 -2.61 -3.73
N ASN A 129 -28.40 -1.73 -2.98
CA ASN A 129 -28.58 -0.28 -3.01
C ASN A 129 -27.27 0.49 -3.21
N ILE A 130 -26.35 -0.09 -3.98
CA ILE A 130 -25.12 0.57 -4.43
C ILE A 130 -25.34 1.02 -5.87
N GLU A 131 -25.06 2.30 -6.16
CA GLU A 131 -25.15 2.87 -7.50
C GLU A 131 -24.23 2.12 -8.47
N ASP A 132 -24.70 1.89 -9.69
CA ASP A 132 -23.97 1.17 -10.76
C ASP A 132 -23.59 -0.29 -10.42
N VAL A 133 -24.13 -0.86 -9.34
CA VAL A 133 -23.95 -2.27 -8.99
C VAL A 133 -25.23 -3.04 -9.25
N PRO A 134 -25.22 -4.08 -10.12
CA PRO A 134 -26.39 -4.92 -10.40
C PRO A 134 -26.94 -5.58 -9.13
N LYS A 135 -28.25 -5.73 -9.03
CA LYS A 135 -28.88 -6.43 -7.92
C LYS A 135 -28.45 -7.89 -7.88
N GLY A 136 -28.26 -8.42 -6.67
CA GLY A 136 -27.75 -9.77 -6.47
C GLY A 136 -26.24 -9.86 -6.54
N SER A 137 -25.53 -8.75 -6.79
CA SER A 137 -24.08 -8.67 -6.71
C SER A 137 -23.57 -8.96 -5.28
N PHE A 138 -22.36 -9.45 -5.21
CA PHE A 138 -21.67 -9.70 -3.94
C PHE A 138 -20.27 -9.07 -3.95
N ALA A 139 -19.72 -8.81 -2.78
CA ALA A 139 -18.35 -8.36 -2.64
C ALA A 139 -17.48 -9.42 -1.98
N MET A 140 -16.20 -9.44 -2.33
CA MET A 140 -15.16 -10.13 -1.56
C MET A 140 -14.26 -9.10 -0.92
N ILE A 141 -14.22 -9.05 0.40
CA ILE A 141 -13.26 -8.26 1.15
C ILE A 141 -12.07 -9.16 1.44
N THR A 142 -10.97 -8.93 0.73
CA THR A 142 -9.74 -9.70 0.88
C THR A 142 -8.82 -9.02 1.88
N LYS A 143 -8.07 -9.81 2.61
CA LYS A 143 -7.06 -9.35 3.55
C LYS A 143 -5.90 -10.33 3.58
N MET A 144 -4.68 -9.85 3.42
CA MET A 144 -3.47 -10.66 3.45
C MET A 144 -2.35 -9.90 4.14
N HIS A 145 -1.57 -10.57 4.97
CA HIS A 145 -0.42 -9.97 5.63
C HIS A 145 0.65 -9.57 4.62
N HIS A 146 1.22 -8.39 4.76
CA HIS A 146 2.17 -7.84 3.78
C HIS A 146 3.42 -8.71 3.61
N ALA A 147 3.84 -9.42 4.65
CA ALA A 147 4.95 -10.37 4.56
C ALA A 147 4.68 -11.59 3.67
N ALA A 148 3.41 -11.90 3.36
CA ALA A 148 3.04 -12.99 2.46
C ALA A 148 2.99 -12.57 0.99
N ILE A 149 3.12 -11.26 0.71
CA ILE A 149 3.04 -10.70 -0.64
C ILE A 149 4.42 -10.20 -1.04
N ASP A 150 5.17 -10.99 -1.75
CA ASP A 150 6.18 -10.45 -2.64
C ASP A 150 5.51 -10.15 -3.99
N GLY A 151 6.13 -9.31 -4.83
CA GLY A 151 5.47 -8.80 -6.05
C GLY A 151 4.97 -9.88 -7.04
N MET A 152 5.38 -11.14 -6.89
CA MET A 152 4.88 -12.28 -7.67
C MET A 152 3.70 -12.98 -6.97
N SER A 153 3.73 -13.10 -5.64
CA SER A 153 2.66 -13.75 -4.87
C SER A 153 1.33 -12.99 -4.97
N GLY A 154 1.34 -11.68 -5.23
CA GLY A 154 0.11 -10.91 -5.48
C GLY A 154 -0.57 -11.29 -6.80
N ILE A 155 0.21 -11.57 -7.86
CA ILE A 155 -0.29 -12.06 -9.14
C ILE A 155 -0.80 -13.49 -8.98
N ASP A 156 -0.03 -14.36 -8.32
CA ASP A 156 -0.43 -15.75 -8.06
C ASP A 156 -1.75 -15.84 -7.29
N LEU A 157 -1.98 -14.90 -6.34
CA LEU A 157 -3.24 -14.83 -5.61
C LEU A 157 -4.40 -14.44 -6.52
N MET A 158 -4.22 -13.43 -7.37
CA MET A 158 -5.25 -13.03 -8.31
C MET A 158 -5.58 -14.16 -9.28
N ASP A 159 -4.58 -14.88 -9.78
CA ASP A 159 -4.75 -16.05 -10.66
C ASP A 159 -5.42 -17.22 -9.93
N ALA A 160 -5.15 -17.42 -8.64
CA ALA A 160 -5.80 -18.43 -7.84
C ALA A 160 -7.29 -18.14 -7.58
N LEU A 161 -7.66 -16.87 -7.44
CA LEU A 161 -9.04 -16.45 -7.13
C LEU A 161 -9.88 -16.13 -8.39
N HIS A 162 -9.27 -16.06 -9.59
CA HIS A 162 -9.94 -15.62 -10.80
C HIS A 162 -9.63 -16.48 -12.02
N THR A 163 -10.50 -16.36 -13.01
CA THR A 163 -10.35 -16.92 -14.36
C THR A 163 -10.51 -15.81 -15.39
N LEU A 164 -10.11 -16.08 -16.64
CA LEU A 164 -10.29 -15.14 -17.76
C LEU A 164 -11.67 -15.28 -18.43
N ARG A 165 -12.35 -16.39 -18.21
CA ARG A 165 -13.72 -16.66 -18.69
C ARG A 165 -14.59 -17.20 -17.57
N PRO A 166 -15.91 -17.02 -17.65
CA PRO A 166 -16.81 -17.48 -16.59
C PRO A 166 -16.82 -19.00 -16.40
N ASP A 167 -16.52 -19.75 -17.44
CA ASP A 167 -16.60 -21.22 -17.55
C ASP A 167 -15.23 -21.91 -17.60
N ASP A 168 -14.12 -21.17 -17.37
CA ASP A 168 -12.79 -21.76 -17.37
C ASP A 168 -12.67 -22.84 -16.30
N PRO A 169 -12.25 -24.07 -16.65
CA PRO A 169 -12.08 -25.15 -15.70
C PRO A 169 -10.90 -24.87 -14.73
N ALA A 170 -10.98 -25.48 -13.56
CA ALA A 170 -9.82 -25.48 -12.66
C ALA A 170 -8.64 -26.21 -13.31
N PRO A 171 -7.42 -25.65 -13.31
CA PRO A 171 -6.26 -26.35 -13.81
C PRO A 171 -6.01 -27.61 -12.99
N PRO A 172 -5.57 -28.70 -13.62
CA PRO A 172 -5.29 -29.95 -12.92
C PRO A 172 -4.16 -29.78 -11.91
N ALA A 173 -4.33 -30.31 -10.70
CA ALA A 173 -3.26 -30.34 -9.72
C ALA A 173 -2.13 -31.25 -10.20
N SER A 174 -0.92 -30.72 -10.35
CA SER A 174 0.24 -31.47 -10.81
C SER A 174 0.77 -32.50 -9.78
N GLN A 175 0.51 -32.26 -8.49
CA GLN A 175 0.97 -33.10 -7.39
C GLN A 175 -0.05 -33.09 -6.23
N ALA A 176 -0.16 -34.22 -5.54
CA ALA A 176 -0.92 -34.27 -4.28
C ALA A 176 -0.24 -33.38 -3.23
N TRP A 177 -1.03 -32.58 -2.55
CA TRP A 177 -0.55 -31.73 -1.46
C TRP A 177 0.03 -32.57 -0.32
N ARG A 178 1.23 -32.23 0.13
CA ARG A 178 1.88 -32.84 1.28
C ARG A 178 2.36 -31.75 2.22
N PRO A 179 1.73 -31.60 3.41
CA PRO A 179 2.14 -30.57 4.34
C PRO A 179 3.55 -30.81 4.90
N ASP A 180 4.23 -29.72 5.23
CA ASP A 180 5.52 -29.76 5.92
C ASP A 180 5.37 -30.32 7.34
N ARG A 181 6.40 -30.99 7.85
CA ARG A 181 6.47 -31.30 9.28
C ARG A 181 6.71 -30.00 10.05
N VAL A 182 5.93 -29.81 11.13
CA VAL A 182 6.15 -28.68 12.04
C VAL A 182 7.55 -28.81 12.64
N PRO A 183 8.44 -27.81 12.46
CA PRO A 183 9.79 -27.89 12.99
C PRO A 183 9.78 -27.87 14.53
N ASP A 184 10.68 -28.67 15.13
CA ASP A 184 10.86 -28.69 16.57
C ASP A 184 11.36 -27.32 17.08
N PRO A 185 10.70 -26.73 18.10
CA PRO A 185 11.08 -25.44 18.67
C PRO A 185 12.52 -25.40 19.20
N LEU A 186 13.01 -26.53 19.79
CA LEU A 186 14.40 -26.64 20.28
C LEU A 186 15.37 -26.61 19.12
N GLY A 187 15.10 -27.33 18.03
CA GLY A 187 15.91 -27.33 16.83
C GLY A 187 15.97 -25.94 16.15
N LEU A 188 14.86 -25.20 16.14
CA LEU A 188 14.82 -23.81 15.66
C LEU A 188 15.62 -22.88 16.58
N PHE A 189 15.50 -23.04 17.89
CA PHE A 189 16.27 -22.27 18.87
C PHE A 189 17.77 -22.50 18.70
N LEU A 190 18.22 -23.75 18.60
CA LEU A 190 19.63 -24.10 18.42
C LEU A 190 20.19 -23.56 17.09
N LYS A 191 19.41 -23.64 16.01
CA LYS A 191 19.79 -23.03 14.71
C LYS A 191 19.91 -21.51 14.80
N GLY A 192 18.94 -20.84 15.43
CA GLY A 192 18.96 -19.39 15.64
C GLY A 192 20.13 -18.97 16.51
N TYR A 193 20.35 -19.69 17.60
CA TYR A 193 21.48 -19.48 18.52
C TYR A 193 22.83 -19.65 17.80
N ALA A 194 23.00 -20.75 17.07
CA ALA A 194 24.24 -21.01 16.32
C ALA A 194 24.49 -19.92 15.28
N ARG A 195 23.47 -19.47 14.53
CA ARG A 195 23.61 -18.36 13.58
C ARG A 195 23.93 -17.03 14.24
N ALA A 196 23.34 -16.76 15.40
CA ALA A 196 23.59 -15.54 16.16
C ALA A 196 25.01 -15.49 16.72
N TRP A 197 25.54 -16.62 17.20
CA TRP A 197 26.81 -16.69 17.93
C TRP A 197 28.01 -17.17 17.11
N LEU A 198 27.80 -18.04 16.11
CA LEU A 198 28.88 -18.53 15.26
C LEU A 198 29.29 -17.55 14.14
N ASN A 199 28.57 -16.44 13.99
CA ASN A 199 28.91 -15.41 13.02
C ASN A 199 28.96 -14.00 13.63
N PRO A 200 29.81 -13.77 14.65
CA PRO A 200 29.92 -12.49 15.34
C PRO A 200 30.34 -11.34 14.41
N TRP A 201 31.10 -11.66 13.33
CA TRP A 201 31.50 -10.68 12.32
C TRP A 201 30.33 -10.09 11.52
N ARG A 202 29.24 -10.82 11.34
CA ARG A 202 28.00 -10.28 10.74
C ARG A 202 27.34 -9.27 11.67
N GLN A 203 27.35 -9.52 12.98
CA GLN A 203 26.75 -8.62 13.98
C GLN A 203 27.62 -7.38 14.23
N THR A 204 28.94 -7.55 14.35
CA THR A 204 29.86 -6.41 14.52
C THR A 204 29.86 -5.51 13.30
N GLY A 205 29.81 -6.06 12.08
CA GLY A 205 29.67 -5.28 10.85
C GLY A 205 28.35 -4.51 10.78
N VAL A 206 27.24 -5.08 11.30
CA VAL A 206 25.93 -4.43 11.36
C VAL A 206 25.92 -3.33 12.44
N ILE A 207 26.44 -3.62 13.64
CA ILE A 207 26.54 -2.66 14.73
C ILE A 207 27.48 -1.51 14.33
N ALA A 208 28.63 -1.81 13.74
CA ALA A 208 29.57 -0.80 13.26
C ALA A 208 28.97 0.10 12.16
N LYS A 209 28.17 -0.46 11.25
CA LYS A 209 27.45 0.31 10.22
C LYS A 209 26.24 1.08 10.78
N ALA A 210 25.57 0.55 11.80
CA ALA A 210 24.43 1.20 12.45
C ALA A 210 24.86 2.23 13.52
N ALA A 211 26.02 2.05 14.16
CA ALA A 211 26.51 2.91 15.23
C ALA A 211 26.59 4.41 14.86
N PRO A 212 27.05 4.83 13.67
CA PRO A 212 27.02 6.24 13.29
C PRO A 212 25.60 6.80 13.10
N GLY A 213 24.64 5.95 12.71
CA GLY A 213 23.24 6.31 12.61
C GLY A 213 22.57 6.44 13.97
N LEU A 214 22.82 5.48 14.86
CA LEU A 214 22.35 5.50 16.26
C LEU A 214 22.95 6.64 17.06
N TYR A 215 24.25 6.92 16.89
CA TYR A 215 24.93 8.06 17.51
C TYR A 215 24.34 9.38 17.02
N ARG A 216 24.14 9.55 15.72
CA ARG A 216 23.48 10.75 15.15
C ARG A 216 22.04 10.89 15.65
N ALA A 217 21.30 9.78 15.72
CA ALA A 217 19.96 9.78 16.25
C ALA A 217 19.92 10.17 17.74
N ALA A 218 20.81 9.59 18.56
CA ALA A 218 20.92 9.92 19.98
C ALA A 218 21.40 11.36 20.20
N LYS A 219 22.42 11.81 19.44
CA LYS A 219 22.91 13.18 19.48
C LYS A 219 21.83 14.18 19.08
N GLY A 220 21.10 13.93 18.00
CA GLY A 220 20.00 14.77 17.53
C GLY A 220 18.83 14.86 18.51
N LEU A 221 18.56 13.80 19.29
CA LEU A 221 17.60 13.83 20.39
C LEU A 221 18.04 14.73 21.55
N VAL A 222 19.35 14.77 21.83
CA VAL A 222 19.91 15.54 22.94
C VAL A 222 20.16 17.01 22.57
N THR A 223 20.55 17.28 21.31
CA THR A 223 20.97 18.63 20.88
C THR A 223 19.85 19.43 20.18
N ASN A 224 18.64 18.89 20.05
CA ASN A 224 17.55 19.50 19.26
C ASN A 224 17.95 19.80 17.80
N GLU A 225 19.07 19.26 17.34
CA GLU A 225 19.64 19.43 15.98
C GLU A 225 19.11 18.40 14.97
N PHE A 226 17.92 17.83 15.16
CA PHE A 226 17.23 17.15 14.06
C PHE A 226 16.73 18.15 13.01
N SER A 227 17.62 19.01 12.56
CA SER A 227 17.49 19.62 11.25
C SER A 227 18.15 18.72 10.20
N LEU A 228 17.65 17.48 10.06
CA LEU A 228 17.75 16.80 8.77
C LEU A 228 17.01 17.71 7.80
N ASN A 229 17.78 18.44 7.02
CA ASN A 229 17.39 19.37 5.97
C ASN A 229 15.88 19.64 5.92
N THR A 230 15.46 20.80 6.39
CA THR A 230 14.09 21.30 6.40
C THR A 230 13.39 21.22 5.02
N ALA A 231 14.10 20.84 3.98
CA ALA A 231 13.62 20.64 2.61
C ALA A 231 12.90 19.30 2.36
N ILE A 232 12.97 18.31 3.27
CA ILE A 232 12.40 16.95 3.06
C ILE A 232 11.33 16.60 4.09
N ALA A 233 11.21 17.32 5.20
CA ALA A 233 10.20 17.04 6.21
C ALA A 233 8.82 17.51 5.76
N ALA A 234 7.84 16.60 5.76
CA ALA A 234 6.45 16.95 5.49
C ALA A 234 5.89 17.89 6.58
N PRO A 235 4.95 18.78 6.26
CA PRO A 235 4.21 19.51 7.26
C PRO A 235 3.43 18.53 8.14
N ARG A 236 3.35 18.83 9.43
CA ARG A 236 2.59 18.02 10.37
C ARG A 236 1.10 18.31 10.21
N THR A 237 0.32 17.25 10.09
CA THR A 237 -1.14 17.32 9.98
C THR A 237 -1.80 16.33 10.92
N ARG A 238 -3.14 16.31 10.97
CA ARG A 238 -3.94 15.29 11.67
C ARG A 238 -3.64 13.86 11.23
N PHE A 239 -2.98 13.66 10.08
CA PHE A 239 -2.62 12.34 9.56
C PHE A 239 -1.29 11.82 10.08
N ASN A 240 -0.51 12.66 10.78
CA ASN A 240 0.81 12.30 11.31
C ASN A 240 0.77 12.12 12.83
N VAL A 241 -0.11 11.22 13.28
CA VAL A 241 -0.39 10.93 14.69
C VAL A 241 -0.30 9.43 14.97
N PRO A 242 -0.20 9.00 16.24
CA PRO A 242 -0.38 7.60 16.60
C PRO A 242 -1.75 7.09 16.16
N VAL A 243 -1.79 5.90 15.55
CA VAL A 243 -3.02 5.33 15.04
C VAL A 243 -3.80 4.57 16.12
N SER A 244 -5.12 4.69 16.11
CA SER A 244 -6.01 3.81 16.88
C SER A 244 -6.22 2.48 16.13
N PRO A 245 -6.75 1.43 16.78
CA PRO A 245 -7.09 0.20 16.06
C PRO A 245 -8.23 0.34 15.05
N ASN A 246 -9.03 1.41 15.13
CA ASN A 246 -10.19 1.59 14.27
C ASN A 246 -9.81 2.24 12.93
N ARG A 247 -10.31 1.66 11.85
CA ARG A 247 -10.13 2.15 10.47
C ARG A 247 -11.43 2.72 9.93
N VAL A 248 -11.28 3.57 8.94
CA VAL A 248 -12.30 3.94 7.96
C VAL A 248 -11.74 3.64 6.57
N VAL A 249 -12.63 3.26 5.68
CA VAL A 249 -12.34 2.91 4.30
C VAL A 249 -13.35 3.61 3.43
N GLU A 250 -12.90 4.18 2.33
CA GLU A 250 -13.75 4.82 1.34
C GLU A 250 -12.97 4.88 0.00
N GLY A 251 -13.65 5.21 -1.10
CA GLY A 251 -13.02 5.37 -2.39
C GLY A 251 -13.96 5.88 -3.46
N ARG A 252 -13.37 6.32 -4.57
CA ARG A 252 -14.09 6.79 -5.77
C ARG A 252 -13.56 6.10 -7.00
N THR A 253 -14.48 5.83 -7.92
CA THR A 253 -14.19 5.27 -9.24
C THR A 253 -14.30 6.37 -10.28
N PHE A 254 -13.36 6.39 -11.21
CA PHE A 254 -13.25 7.36 -12.30
C PHE A 254 -13.10 6.62 -13.62
N SER A 255 -13.53 7.25 -14.71
CA SER A 255 -13.23 6.76 -16.06
C SER A 255 -11.71 6.84 -16.32
N LEU A 256 -11.09 5.72 -16.70
CA LEU A 256 -9.68 5.70 -17.07
C LEU A 256 -9.42 6.52 -18.35
N ALA A 257 -10.41 6.66 -19.23
CA ALA A 257 -10.32 7.51 -20.41
C ALA A 257 -10.22 8.99 -20.02
N ASP A 258 -11.04 9.44 -19.07
CA ASP A 258 -11.02 10.82 -18.57
C ASP A 258 -9.71 11.13 -17.84
N ILE A 259 -9.24 10.21 -16.98
CA ILE A 259 -7.91 10.34 -16.34
C ILE A 259 -6.79 10.48 -17.38
N LYS A 260 -6.86 9.71 -18.49
CA LYS A 260 -5.89 9.84 -19.59
C LYS A 260 -6.00 11.17 -20.31
N ALA A 261 -7.22 11.68 -20.51
CA ALA A 261 -7.48 12.96 -21.17
C ALA A 261 -6.92 14.16 -20.37
N LEU A 262 -7.02 14.11 -19.03
CA LEU A 262 -6.47 15.16 -18.14
C LEU A 262 -4.98 15.41 -18.31
N ARG A 263 -4.23 14.49 -18.88
CA ARG A 263 -2.80 14.68 -19.20
C ARG A 263 -2.57 15.82 -20.19
N ALA A 264 -3.56 16.18 -21.00
CA ALA A 264 -3.46 17.29 -21.95
C ALA A 264 -3.29 18.66 -21.25
N LEU A 265 -3.70 18.78 -19.98
CA LEU A 265 -3.56 20.01 -19.21
C LEU A 265 -2.11 20.38 -18.86
N SER A 266 -1.18 19.43 -18.91
CA SER A 266 0.24 19.69 -18.61
C SER A 266 1.14 18.85 -19.53
N PRO A 267 1.97 19.46 -20.38
CA PRO A 267 2.85 18.74 -21.30
C PRO A 267 3.80 17.77 -20.58
N GLY A 268 3.87 16.53 -21.07
CA GLY A 268 4.72 15.49 -20.48
C GLY A 268 4.13 14.77 -19.27
N CYS A 269 2.98 15.21 -18.78
CA CYS A 269 2.28 14.63 -17.62
C CYS A 269 1.95 13.16 -17.84
N LYS A 270 2.13 12.37 -16.79
CA LYS A 270 1.80 10.94 -16.76
C LYS A 270 0.51 10.70 -15.99
N ILE A 271 -0.10 9.55 -16.21
CA ILE A 271 -1.34 9.14 -15.49
C ILE A 271 -1.13 9.21 -13.97
N ASN A 272 0.03 8.81 -13.47
CA ASN A 272 0.33 8.87 -12.04
C ASN A 272 0.34 10.31 -11.49
N ASP A 273 0.80 11.27 -12.27
CA ASP A 273 0.82 12.70 -11.87
C ASP A 273 -0.62 13.23 -11.72
N VAL A 274 -1.54 12.79 -12.58
CA VAL A 274 -2.98 13.12 -12.49
C VAL A 274 -3.58 12.59 -11.20
N PHE A 275 -3.33 11.32 -10.83
CA PHE A 275 -3.82 10.77 -9.57
C PHE A 275 -3.26 11.52 -8.36
N LEU A 276 -1.97 11.83 -8.35
CA LEU A 276 -1.35 12.59 -7.27
C LEU A 276 -1.95 14.01 -7.16
N ALA A 277 -2.25 14.66 -8.29
CA ALA A 277 -2.88 15.97 -8.32
C ALA A 277 -4.33 15.93 -7.82
N ILE A 278 -5.11 14.90 -8.15
CA ILE A 278 -6.47 14.68 -7.62
C ILE A 278 -6.41 14.50 -6.10
N ILE A 279 -5.51 13.64 -5.60
CA ILE A 279 -5.31 13.42 -4.16
C ILE A 279 -4.88 14.72 -3.47
N GLY A 280 -3.94 15.47 -4.06
CA GLY A 280 -3.49 16.77 -3.57
C GLY A 280 -4.63 17.79 -3.45
N GLY A 281 -5.52 17.84 -4.44
CA GLY A 281 -6.70 18.69 -4.43
C GLY A 281 -7.79 18.24 -3.46
N GLY A 282 -7.98 16.94 -3.31
CA GLY A 282 -8.86 16.38 -2.28
C GLY A 282 -8.39 16.74 -0.88
N LEU A 283 -7.08 16.61 -0.60
CA LEU A 283 -6.47 17.01 0.68
C LEU A 283 -6.52 18.52 0.90
N HIS A 284 -6.32 19.34 -0.15
CA HIS A 284 -6.51 20.78 -0.10
C HIS A 284 -7.90 21.13 0.41
N ARG A 285 -8.94 20.61 -0.24
CA ARG A 285 -10.34 20.86 0.10
C ARG A 285 -10.69 20.40 1.51
N TYR A 286 -10.29 19.17 1.85
CA TYR A 286 -10.56 18.56 3.14
C TYR A 286 -9.93 19.35 4.28
N LEU A 287 -8.64 19.67 4.20
CA LEU A 287 -7.94 20.40 5.25
C LEU A 287 -8.35 21.88 5.32
N THR A 288 -8.71 22.49 4.20
CA THR A 288 -9.28 23.86 4.20
C THR A 288 -10.60 23.90 4.95
N ALA A 289 -11.50 22.93 4.72
CA ALA A 289 -12.79 22.86 5.40
C ALA A 289 -12.65 22.67 6.93
N HIS A 290 -11.53 22.04 7.36
CA HIS A 290 -11.22 21.88 8.79
C HIS A 290 -10.34 23.01 9.35
N GLY A 291 -9.95 24.01 8.57
CA GLY A 291 -9.05 25.08 9.02
C GLY A 291 -7.62 24.62 9.34
N GLU A 292 -7.18 23.51 8.75
CA GLU A 292 -5.90 22.86 9.06
C GLU A 292 -4.96 22.76 7.84
N LEU A 293 -5.23 23.49 6.75
CA LEU A 293 -4.38 23.45 5.56
C LEU A 293 -3.02 24.08 5.84
N PRO A 294 -1.89 23.32 5.70
CA PRO A 294 -0.56 23.88 5.88
C PRO A 294 -0.19 24.83 4.71
N GLU A 295 0.67 25.80 4.99
CA GLU A 295 1.25 26.70 3.98
C GLU A 295 2.14 25.96 2.95
N SER A 296 2.76 24.85 3.36
CA SER A 296 3.60 24.03 2.51
C SER A 296 2.85 22.78 2.02
N SER A 297 3.28 22.25 0.87
CA SER A 297 2.69 21.04 0.29
C SER A 297 2.79 19.83 1.22
N LEU A 298 1.69 19.07 1.34
CA LEU A 298 1.77 17.71 1.81
C LEU A 298 2.59 16.86 0.84
N THR A 299 3.20 15.80 1.35
CA THR A 299 4.03 14.89 0.56
C THR A 299 3.49 13.48 0.61
N ALA A 300 3.58 12.78 -0.52
CA ALA A 300 3.29 11.35 -0.60
C ALA A 300 4.57 10.55 -0.73
N MET A 301 4.65 9.43 -0.02
CA MET A 301 5.58 8.36 -0.35
C MET A 301 4.93 7.49 -1.42
N ALA A 302 5.55 7.44 -2.60
CA ALA A 302 5.12 6.63 -3.72
C ALA A 302 6.13 5.50 -3.95
N PRO A 303 5.73 4.23 -3.74
CA PRO A 303 6.58 3.09 -4.09
C PRO A 303 6.84 3.06 -5.61
N ILE A 304 8.10 2.84 -6.00
CA ILE A 304 8.49 2.64 -7.39
C ILE A 304 9.18 1.30 -7.55
N SER A 305 8.80 0.56 -8.59
CA SER A 305 9.50 -0.66 -8.96
C SER A 305 10.86 -0.31 -9.60
N VAL A 306 11.94 -0.86 -9.06
CA VAL A 306 13.31 -0.62 -9.53
C VAL A 306 13.80 -1.79 -10.39
N ARG A 307 12.91 -2.70 -10.78
CA ARG A 307 13.29 -3.86 -11.61
C ARG A 307 13.75 -3.37 -12.98
N ALA A 308 15.02 -3.60 -13.29
CA ALA A 308 15.50 -3.53 -14.68
C ALA A 308 14.75 -4.58 -15.53
N GLU A 309 14.48 -4.28 -16.81
CA GLU A 309 13.73 -5.19 -17.70
C GLU A 309 14.33 -6.61 -17.78
N LYS A 310 15.62 -6.75 -17.49
CA LYS A 310 16.34 -8.05 -17.47
C LYS A 310 16.14 -8.89 -16.21
N GLU A 311 15.53 -8.32 -15.13
CA GLU A 311 15.40 -8.99 -13.83
C GLU A 311 13.93 -9.32 -13.48
N LYS A 312 13.03 -9.33 -14.46
CA LYS A 312 11.59 -9.60 -14.25
C LYS A 312 11.27 -10.95 -13.61
N ASN A 313 12.23 -11.89 -13.62
CA ASN A 313 12.07 -13.26 -13.12
C ASN A 313 12.84 -13.56 -11.82
N THR A 314 13.40 -12.58 -11.13
CA THR A 314 14.08 -12.82 -9.85
C THR A 314 13.13 -12.56 -8.67
N MET A 315 13.05 -13.53 -7.73
CA MET A 315 12.29 -13.39 -6.50
C MET A 315 12.89 -12.30 -5.59
N GLY A 316 12.03 -11.48 -4.99
CA GLY A 316 12.37 -10.50 -3.97
C GLY A 316 11.82 -9.11 -4.28
N ASN A 317 11.22 -8.46 -3.27
CA ASN A 317 10.73 -7.09 -3.35
C ASN A 317 11.89 -6.10 -3.55
N GLN A 318 12.14 -5.67 -4.78
CA GLN A 318 13.03 -4.55 -5.09
C GLN A 318 12.17 -3.29 -5.29
N VAL A 319 11.65 -2.77 -4.19
CA VAL A 319 10.86 -1.55 -4.19
C VAL A 319 11.71 -0.43 -3.62
N SER A 320 11.88 0.63 -4.37
CA SER A 320 12.34 1.92 -3.89
C SER A 320 11.14 2.82 -3.63
N ALA A 321 11.34 3.87 -2.85
CA ALA A 321 10.29 4.84 -2.57
C ALA A 321 10.77 6.23 -2.99
N MET A 322 9.91 6.97 -3.67
CA MET A 322 10.13 8.40 -3.90
C MET A 322 9.16 9.22 -3.06
N ILE A 323 9.60 10.38 -2.59
CA ILE A 323 8.76 11.34 -1.89
C ILE A 323 8.40 12.46 -2.86
N VAL A 324 7.09 12.64 -3.08
CA VAL A 324 6.56 13.60 -4.05
C VAL A 324 5.65 14.60 -3.35
N PRO A 325 5.89 15.91 -3.47
CA PRO A 325 4.94 16.93 -3.05
C PRO A 325 3.65 16.88 -3.87
N LEU A 326 2.50 16.95 -3.20
CA LEU A 326 1.17 16.79 -3.79
C LEU A 326 0.54 18.12 -4.28
N GLY A 327 1.20 19.26 -4.08
CA GLY A 327 0.65 20.56 -4.44
C GLY A 327 -0.59 20.96 -3.62
N SER A 328 -0.77 20.40 -2.43
CA SER A 328 -1.97 20.61 -1.61
C SER A 328 -2.17 22.06 -1.14
N HIS A 329 -1.16 22.92 -1.20
CA HIS A 329 -1.24 24.35 -0.89
C HIS A 329 -1.68 25.17 -2.11
N ILE A 330 -1.72 24.59 -3.31
CA ILE A 330 -2.08 25.26 -4.58
C ILE A 330 -3.58 25.08 -4.81
N ALA A 331 -4.32 26.16 -4.91
CA ALA A 331 -5.77 26.12 -5.12
C ALA A 331 -6.15 25.80 -6.57
N ASP A 332 -5.42 26.37 -7.55
CA ASP A 332 -5.69 26.16 -8.97
C ASP A 332 -5.36 24.71 -9.40
N PRO A 333 -6.30 23.98 -10.03
CA PRO A 333 -6.12 22.57 -10.37
C PRO A 333 -5.05 22.34 -11.46
N VAL A 334 -4.91 23.27 -12.42
CA VAL A 334 -3.96 23.13 -13.53
C VAL A 334 -2.53 23.45 -13.05
N GLU A 335 -2.38 24.51 -12.26
CA GLU A 335 -1.12 24.86 -11.60
C GLU A 335 -0.66 23.72 -10.67
N ARG A 336 -1.59 23.14 -9.91
CA ARG A 336 -1.30 21.96 -9.06
C ARG A 336 -0.81 20.77 -9.85
N LEU A 337 -1.47 20.44 -10.97
CA LEU A 337 -1.06 19.33 -11.83
C LEU A 337 0.33 19.56 -12.43
N ALA A 338 0.60 20.75 -12.93
CA ALA A 338 1.92 21.13 -13.46
C ALA A 338 3.01 21.03 -12.37
N TYR A 339 2.73 21.54 -11.18
CA TYR A 339 3.62 21.44 -10.02
C TYR A 339 3.92 20.00 -9.66
N VAL A 340 2.89 19.14 -9.52
CA VAL A 340 3.06 17.72 -9.20
C VAL A 340 3.91 17.00 -10.24
N HIS A 341 3.67 17.27 -11.53
CA HIS A 341 4.48 16.71 -12.61
C HIS A 341 5.96 17.09 -12.48
N GLU A 342 6.25 18.38 -12.29
CA GLU A 342 7.63 18.86 -12.11
C GLU A 342 8.30 18.19 -10.90
N GLN A 343 7.60 18.11 -9.77
CA GLN A 343 8.13 17.46 -8.55
C GLN A 343 8.34 15.95 -8.73
N THR A 344 7.47 15.27 -9.47
CA THR A 344 7.63 13.84 -9.79
C THR A 344 8.90 13.59 -10.61
N VAL A 345 9.15 14.41 -11.62
CA VAL A 345 10.38 14.33 -12.43
C VAL A 345 11.63 14.56 -11.56
N ARG A 346 11.62 15.57 -10.70
CA ARG A 346 12.74 15.87 -9.77
C ARG A 346 12.98 14.75 -8.76
N SER A 347 11.90 14.25 -8.14
CA SER A 347 11.98 13.17 -7.16
C SER A 347 12.52 11.87 -7.76
N LYS A 348 12.13 11.56 -9.00
CA LYS A 348 12.65 10.40 -9.73
C LYS A 348 14.15 10.55 -10.00
N ALA A 349 14.59 11.69 -10.54
CA ALA A 349 16.01 11.97 -10.80
C ALA A 349 16.86 11.89 -9.51
N MET A 350 16.33 12.36 -8.38
CA MET A 350 17.02 12.26 -7.08
C MET A 350 17.12 10.80 -6.60
N THR A 351 16.06 10.02 -6.74
CA THR A 351 16.04 8.59 -6.36
C THR A 351 17.01 7.78 -7.21
N ASP A 352 17.08 8.05 -8.50
CA ASP A 352 18.01 7.40 -9.42
C ASP A 352 19.47 7.75 -9.07
N ALA A 353 19.75 9.01 -8.66
CA ALA A 353 21.08 9.47 -8.26
C ALA A 353 21.57 8.88 -6.93
N ILE A 354 20.67 8.65 -5.94
CA ILE A 354 21.01 8.05 -4.63
C ILE A 354 21.28 6.55 -4.77
N GLY A 355 20.80 5.93 -5.83
CA GLY A 355 20.94 4.50 -6.12
C GLY A 355 20.00 3.65 -5.27
N ALA A 356 18.91 3.23 -5.87
CA ALA A 356 17.90 2.36 -5.26
C ALA A 356 18.47 1.06 -4.64
N ARG A 357 19.62 0.58 -5.14
CA ARG A 357 20.36 -0.59 -4.60
C ARG A 357 20.86 -0.36 -3.18
N GLN A 358 21.33 0.84 -2.81
CA GLN A 358 21.84 1.09 -1.46
C GLN A 358 20.72 1.07 -0.40
N MET A 359 19.52 1.54 -0.72
CA MET A 359 18.37 1.48 0.19
C MET A 359 17.91 0.03 0.42
N THR A 360 17.90 -0.79 -0.63
CA THR A 360 17.54 -2.22 -0.53
C THR A 360 18.59 -3.03 0.24
N GLU A 361 19.86 -2.71 0.12
CA GLU A 361 20.93 -3.38 0.87
C GLU A 361 20.91 -3.05 2.37
N MET A 362 20.55 -1.83 2.75
CA MET A 362 20.39 -1.45 4.16
C MET A 362 19.24 -2.24 4.82
N SER A 363 18.16 -2.53 4.13
CA SER A 363 17.03 -3.31 4.68
C SER A 363 17.38 -4.80 4.91
N LYS A 364 18.35 -5.36 4.16
CA LYS A 364 18.78 -6.75 4.29
C LYS A 364 19.68 -7.02 5.50
N VAL A 365 20.22 -5.97 6.13
CA VAL A 365 21.31 -6.08 7.11
C VAL A 365 20.84 -5.87 8.55
N SER A 366 19.62 -5.36 8.78
CA SER A 366 19.11 -5.10 10.14
C SER A 366 18.60 -6.38 10.80
N PRO A 367 19.13 -6.80 11.96
CA PRO A 367 18.61 -7.96 12.69
C PRO A 367 17.14 -7.74 13.09
N ALA A 368 16.30 -8.78 12.92
CA ALA A 368 14.87 -8.74 13.22
C ALA A 368 14.56 -8.22 14.63
N LEU A 369 15.39 -8.61 15.60
CA LEU A 369 15.27 -8.17 16.99
C LEU A 369 15.39 -6.64 17.15
N PHE A 370 16.36 -6.01 16.50
CA PHE A 370 16.55 -4.54 16.61
C PHE A 370 15.42 -3.78 15.91
N MET A 371 14.91 -4.30 14.80
CA MET A 371 13.78 -3.70 14.12
C MET A 371 12.51 -3.78 14.97
N ALA A 372 12.24 -4.95 15.58
CA ALA A 372 11.09 -5.14 16.45
C ALA A 372 11.17 -4.27 17.70
N LEU A 373 12.34 -4.21 18.36
CA LEU A 373 12.57 -3.35 19.52
C LEU A 373 12.45 -1.87 19.17
N GLY A 374 13.02 -1.45 18.04
CA GLY A 374 12.93 -0.07 17.54
C GLY A 374 11.50 0.36 17.29
N ALA A 375 10.72 -0.49 16.62
CA ALA A 375 9.29 -0.26 16.34
C ALA A 375 8.48 -0.17 17.65
N GLN A 376 8.69 -1.12 18.57
CA GLN A 376 8.02 -1.11 19.87
C GLN A 376 8.38 0.15 20.69
N LEU A 377 9.65 0.55 20.70
CA LEU A 377 10.09 1.73 21.41
C LEU A 377 9.48 3.01 20.78
N TYR A 378 9.46 3.11 19.44
CA TYR A 378 8.86 4.21 18.71
C TYR A 378 7.39 4.42 19.12
N THR A 379 6.62 3.33 19.15
CA THR A 379 5.21 3.39 19.55
C THR A 379 5.02 3.63 21.04
N ARG A 380 5.74 2.90 21.91
CA ARG A 380 5.60 3.03 23.37
C ARG A 380 5.95 4.44 23.87
N LEU A 381 6.93 5.07 23.29
CA LEU A 381 7.34 6.45 23.61
C LEU A 381 6.49 7.50 22.88
N GLY A 382 5.56 7.09 22.02
CA GLY A 382 4.74 8.01 21.23
C GLY A 382 5.58 8.94 20.35
N LEU A 383 6.71 8.46 19.82
CA LEU A 383 7.66 9.27 19.06
C LEU A 383 7.07 9.90 17.82
N ALA A 384 6.00 9.31 17.29
CA ALA A 384 5.21 9.92 16.20
C ALA A 384 4.70 11.33 16.53
N ASN A 385 4.55 11.66 17.82
CA ASN A 385 4.13 13.00 18.24
C ASN A 385 5.26 14.03 18.24
N TYR A 386 6.51 13.59 18.26
CA TYR A 386 7.69 14.47 18.45
C TYR A 386 8.57 14.54 17.19
N VAL A 387 8.67 13.46 16.43
CA VAL A 387 9.49 13.39 15.21
C VAL A 387 8.74 14.02 14.05
N LYS A 388 9.41 14.88 13.26
CA LYS A 388 8.83 15.39 12.01
C LYS A 388 8.59 14.24 11.05
N PRO A 389 7.39 14.14 10.45
CA PRO A 389 7.09 13.06 9.52
C PRO A 389 7.92 13.18 8.25
N PRO A 390 8.46 12.07 7.72
CA PRO A 390 9.18 12.09 6.44
C PRO A 390 8.24 12.32 5.25
N PHE A 391 6.97 11.98 5.39
CA PHE A 391 5.89 12.20 4.40
C PHE A 391 4.54 12.26 5.10
N SER A 392 3.53 12.83 4.43
CA SER A 392 2.20 13.04 5.00
C SER A 392 1.28 11.83 4.79
N THR A 393 1.43 11.12 3.68
CA THR A 393 0.62 9.96 3.29
C THR A 393 1.42 9.00 2.41
N VAL A 394 0.89 7.79 2.21
CA VAL A 394 1.36 6.86 1.18
C VAL A 394 0.37 6.87 0.02
N VAL A 395 0.88 6.87 -1.20
CA VAL A 395 0.08 6.68 -2.41
C VAL A 395 0.72 5.55 -3.22
N THR A 396 0.09 4.39 -3.21
CA THR A 396 0.52 3.26 -4.03
C THR A 396 -0.35 3.18 -5.29
N ASN A 397 0.29 2.94 -6.43
CA ASN A 397 -0.40 2.74 -7.71
C ASN A 397 -0.13 1.30 -8.18
N VAL A 398 -1.18 0.49 -8.19
CA VAL A 398 -1.13 -0.93 -8.57
C VAL A 398 -2.00 -1.13 -9.81
N PRO A 399 -1.42 -1.25 -10.99
CA PRO A 399 -2.19 -1.60 -12.20
C PRO A 399 -2.89 -2.94 -12.00
N GLY A 400 -4.20 -2.96 -12.21
CA GLY A 400 -4.98 -4.18 -12.23
C GLY A 400 -5.12 -4.77 -13.63
N PRO A 401 -5.87 -5.87 -13.78
CA PRO A 401 -6.09 -6.53 -15.06
C PRO A 401 -6.73 -5.59 -16.10
N PRO A 402 -6.16 -5.53 -17.31
CA PRO A 402 -6.73 -4.70 -18.39
C PRO A 402 -7.92 -5.36 -19.08
N VAL A 403 -8.26 -6.60 -18.70
CA VAL A 403 -9.36 -7.40 -19.22
C VAL A 403 -10.28 -7.84 -18.08
N PRO A 404 -11.56 -8.12 -18.38
CA PRO A 404 -12.46 -8.68 -17.39
C PRO A 404 -11.95 -10.00 -16.81
N ILE A 405 -12.08 -10.17 -15.51
CA ILE A 405 -11.77 -11.42 -14.79
C ILE A 405 -13.00 -11.89 -14.02
N TYR A 406 -13.05 -13.18 -13.73
CA TYR A 406 -14.22 -13.84 -13.17
C TYR A 406 -13.84 -14.66 -11.94
N SER A 407 -14.70 -14.72 -10.95
CA SER A 407 -14.57 -15.65 -9.83
C SER A 407 -15.86 -16.44 -9.68
N THR A 408 -15.77 -17.75 -9.69
CA THR A 408 -16.97 -18.65 -9.65
C THR A 408 -17.97 -18.32 -10.76
N GLY A 409 -17.51 -17.90 -11.95
CA GLY A 409 -18.35 -17.50 -13.06
C GLY A 409 -18.88 -16.07 -13.00
N ALA A 410 -18.82 -15.39 -11.84
CA ALA A 410 -19.25 -14.00 -11.69
C ALA A 410 -18.17 -13.02 -12.17
N LYS A 411 -18.57 -12.04 -12.98
CA LYS A 411 -17.67 -10.99 -13.51
C LYS A 411 -17.29 -9.99 -12.42
N MET A 412 -16.02 -9.75 -12.21
CA MET A 412 -15.59 -8.62 -11.38
C MET A 412 -15.96 -7.31 -12.08
N ILE A 413 -16.56 -6.37 -11.35
CA ILE A 413 -17.00 -5.08 -11.89
C ILE A 413 -16.26 -3.89 -11.26
N SER A 414 -15.73 -4.03 -10.05
CA SER A 414 -14.88 -2.98 -9.44
C SER A 414 -13.89 -3.53 -8.44
N MET A 415 -12.82 -2.77 -8.18
CA MET A 415 -11.74 -3.11 -7.27
C MET A 415 -11.30 -1.86 -6.49
N HIS A 416 -11.29 -1.96 -5.14
CA HIS A 416 -10.85 -0.88 -4.24
C HIS A 416 -9.80 -1.41 -3.27
N GLY A 417 -8.57 -0.93 -3.37
CA GLY A 417 -7.45 -1.39 -2.54
C GLY A 417 -7.48 -0.84 -1.12
N LEU A 418 -6.99 -1.64 -0.18
CA LEU A 418 -6.87 -1.30 1.24
C LEU A 418 -5.41 -1.38 1.67
N LEU A 419 -4.94 -0.38 2.43
CA LEU A 419 -3.55 -0.27 2.83
C LEU A 419 -3.40 -0.29 4.36
N CYS A 420 -2.30 -0.90 4.84
CA CYS A 420 -1.93 -0.85 6.26
C CYS A 420 -1.53 0.57 6.69
N LEU A 421 -1.76 0.89 7.96
CA LEU A 421 -1.39 2.15 8.59
C LEU A 421 -0.44 1.90 9.76
N THR A 422 0.44 2.87 10.02
CA THR A 422 1.39 2.85 11.14
C THR A 422 1.33 4.14 11.94
N ASP A 423 1.90 4.15 13.15
CA ASP A 423 2.05 5.38 13.90
C ASP A 423 2.83 6.42 13.10
N GLY A 424 2.28 7.63 13.03
CA GLY A 424 2.80 8.71 12.19
C GLY A 424 2.28 8.70 10.75
N LEU A 425 1.51 7.67 10.35
CA LEU A 425 0.91 7.52 9.03
C LEU A 425 -0.53 7.04 9.16
N ALA A 426 -1.45 7.95 9.41
CA ALA A 426 -2.86 7.67 9.67
C ALA A 426 -3.75 7.73 8.41
N LEU A 427 -3.17 7.93 7.22
CA LEU A 427 -3.86 7.97 5.93
C LEU A 427 -2.98 7.34 4.85
N GLY A 428 -3.54 6.43 4.08
CA GLY A 428 -2.90 5.82 2.91
C GLY A 428 -3.89 5.65 1.77
N HIS A 429 -3.41 5.86 0.53
CA HIS A 429 -4.20 5.77 -0.69
C HIS A 429 -3.72 4.63 -1.55
N VAL A 430 -4.66 3.94 -2.18
CA VAL A 430 -4.40 2.92 -3.21
C VAL A 430 -5.09 3.35 -4.49
N VAL A 431 -4.31 3.55 -5.53
CA VAL A 431 -4.80 3.78 -6.89
C VAL A 431 -4.75 2.45 -7.62
N GLN A 432 -5.85 2.05 -8.22
CA GLN A 432 -5.95 0.82 -9.01
C GLN A 432 -6.67 1.11 -10.32
N SER A 433 -6.23 0.46 -11.39
CA SER A 433 -6.96 0.45 -12.66
C SER A 433 -7.53 -0.94 -12.92
N TYR A 434 -8.73 -1.00 -13.47
CA TYR A 434 -9.36 -2.25 -13.88
C TYR A 434 -10.19 -2.00 -15.11
N VAL A 435 -9.83 -2.66 -16.22
CA VAL A 435 -10.46 -2.51 -17.54
C VAL A 435 -10.45 -1.03 -17.98
N ASP A 436 -11.59 -0.36 -17.91
CA ASP A 436 -11.81 1.05 -18.30
C ASP A 436 -11.98 2.00 -17.12
N GLN A 437 -11.82 1.49 -15.91
CA GLN A 437 -11.97 2.24 -14.65
C GLN A 437 -10.65 2.45 -13.95
N ALA A 438 -10.60 3.50 -13.14
CA ALA A 438 -9.55 3.76 -12.18
C ALA A 438 -10.16 4.14 -10.84
N THR A 439 -9.72 3.52 -9.76
CA THR A 439 -10.18 3.81 -8.40
C THR A 439 -9.10 4.52 -7.59
N ILE A 440 -9.50 5.50 -6.79
CA ILE A 440 -8.72 6.04 -5.68
C ILE A 440 -9.44 5.61 -4.41
N ALA A 441 -8.95 4.56 -3.77
CA ALA A 441 -9.42 4.12 -2.47
C ALA A 441 -8.47 4.59 -1.38
N PHE A 442 -8.96 4.78 -0.17
CA PHE A 442 -8.11 5.13 0.96
C PHE A 442 -8.51 4.38 2.22
N THR A 443 -7.52 4.12 3.04
CA THR A 443 -7.66 3.64 4.41
C THR A 443 -7.15 4.73 5.35
N ALA A 444 -7.96 5.10 6.35
CA ALA A 444 -7.54 6.08 7.33
C ALA A 444 -7.81 5.61 8.76
N CYS A 445 -7.07 6.18 9.72
CA CYS A 445 -7.37 6.04 11.13
C CYS A 445 -8.65 6.83 11.45
N ARG A 446 -9.66 6.20 12.06
CA ARG A 446 -10.96 6.81 12.37
C ARG A 446 -10.85 8.10 13.20
N LYS A 447 -9.84 8.21 14.07
CA LYS A 447 -9.59 9.44 14.85
C LYS A 447 -9.05 10.57 14.01
N ALA A 448 -8.24 10.25 12.98
CA ALA A 448 -7.66 11.24 12.09
C ALA A 448 -8.64 11.70 10.99
N MET A 449 -9.54 10.81 10.58
CA MET A 449 -10.56 11.07 9.55
C MET A 449 -11.91 10.51 10.02
N PRO A 450 -12.70 11.28 10.78
CA PRO A 450 -14.01 10.84 11.29
C PRO A 450 -15.10 10.84 10.22
N ASP A 451 -14.90 11.56 9.13
CA ASP A 451 -15.81 11.86 8.02
C ASP A 451 -15.26 11.43 6.65
N PRO A 452 -15.01 10.12 6.43
CA PRO A 452 -14.39 9.63 5.20
C PRO A 452 -15.21 9.92 3.95
N GLU A 453 -16.53 9.98 4.05
CA GLU A 453 -17.43 10.32 2.95
C GLU A 453 -17.14 11.73 2.43
N PHE A 454 -16.98 12.70 3.33
CA PHE A 454 -16.64 14.06 2.96
C PHE A 454 -15.27 14.14 2.26
N TYR A 455 -14.28 13.38 2.72
CA TYR A 455 -12.99 13.34 2.00
C TYR A 455 -13.14 12.70 0.62
N SER A 456 -13.96 11.67 0.46
CA SER A 456 -14.22 11.07 -0.85
C SER A 456 -14.94 12.04 -1.80
N GLU A 457 -15.86 12.89 -1.28
CA GLU A 457 -16.46 14.00 -2.03
C GLU A 457 -15.42 15.05 -2.44
N CYS A 458 -14.45 15.35 -1.57
CA CYS A 458 -13.33 16.24 -1.90
C CYS A 458 -12.47 15.68 -3.05
N LEU A 459 -12.24 14.36 -3.11
CA LEU A 459 -11.55 13.71 -4.24
C LEU A 459 -12.35 13.84 -5.55
N GLN A 460 -13.67 13.61 -5.48
CA GLN A 460 -14.56 13.77 -6.64
C GLN A 460 -14.58 15.21 -7.13
N ALA A 461 -14.68 16.17 -6.23
CA ALA A 461 -14.66 17.60 -6.57
C ALA A 461 -13.31 18.02 -7.19
N SER A 462 -12.20 17.50 -6.66
CA SER A 462 -10.86 17.75 -7.24
C SER A 462 -10.72 17.21 -8.67
N PHE A 463 -11.30 16.04 -8.95
CA PHE A 463 -11.36 15.51 -10.31
C PHE A 463 -12.25 16.38 -11.22
N ALA A 464 -13.44 16.78 -10.73
CA ALA A 464 -14.35 17.63 -11.48
C ALA A 464 -13.74 18.98 -11.85
N ASP A 465 -12.93 19.59 -10.95
CA ASP A 465 -12.20 20.83 -11.24
C ASP A 465 -11.24 20.66 -12.43
N LEU A 466 -10.50 19.55 -12.46
CA LEU A 466 -9.57 19.25 -13.57
C LEU A 466 -10.33 19.02 -14.87
N MET A 467 -11.47 18.30 -14.82
CA MET A 467 -12.32 18.11 -16.01
C MET A 467 -12.92 19.42 -16.51
N GLY A 468 -13.36 20.29 -15.59
CA GLY A 468 -13.83 21.63 -15.93
C GLY A 468 -12.75 22.48 -16.59
N ALA A 469 -11.53 22.44 -16.09
CA ALA A 469 -10.39 23.13 -16.69
C ALA A 469 -10.05 22.59 -18.09
N LEU A 470 -10.12 21.27 -18.29
CA LEU A 470 -9.92 20.65 -19.60
C LEU A 470 -10.99 21.11 -20.61
N ALA A 471 -12.27 21.11 -20.20
CA ALA A 471 -13.38 21.56 -21.03
C ALA A 471 -13.26 23.06 -21.40
N ALA A 472 -12.74 23.88 -20.50
CA ALA A 472 -12.48 25.31 -20.72
C ALA A 472 -11.26 25.59 -21.62
N GLY A 473 -10.49 24.56 -22.04
CA GLY A 473 -9.27 24.71 -22.81
C GLY A 473 -8.14 25.39 -22.03
N ALA A 474 -8.13 25.26 -20.69
CA ALA A 474 -7.11 25.84 -19.84
C ALA A 474 -5.72 25.29 -20.21
N SER A 475 -4.73 26.19 -20.27
CA SER A 475 -3.33 25.83 -20.43
C SER A 475 -2.56 26.15 -19.15
N PRO A 476 -1.46 25.45 -18.85
CA PRO A 476 -0.65 25.79 -17.68
C PRO A 476 -0.17 27.24 -17.79
N PRO A 477 -0.01 27.96 -16.67
CA PRO A 477 0.57 29.29 -16.66
C PRO A 477 1.93 29.27 -17.32
N ALA A 478 2.22 30.27 -18.18
CA ALA A 478 3.51 30.39 -18.85
C ALA A 478 4.63 30.31 -17.79
N GLU A 479 5.63 29.49 -18.05
CA GLU A 479 6.79 29.28 -17.19
C GLU A 479 7.40 30.63 -16.81
N LYS A 480 7.37 30.98 -15.51
CA LYS A 480 8.07 32.17 -15.02
C LYS A 480 9.53 31.97 -15.31
N ALA A 481 10.05 32.69 -16.32
CA ALA A 481 11.45 32.64 -16.73
C ALA A 481 12.35 32.74 -15.49
N ALA A 482 13.17 31.73 -15.29
CA ALA A 482 14.15 31.70 -14.19
C ALA A 482 15.01 33.00 -14.28
N PRO A 483 15.29 33.68 -13.14
CA PRO A 483 16.08 34.90 -13.17
C PRO A 483 17.44 34.60 -13.78
N ARG A 484 17.74 35.24 -14.91
CA ARG A 484 19.02 35.13 -15.63
C ARG A 484 20.15 35.40 -14.64
N ARG A 485 20.91 34.37 -14.28
CA ARG A 485 22.16 34.50 -13.53
C ARG A 485 23.05 35.51 -14.28
N LYS A 486 23.26 36.71 -13.73
CA LYS A 486 24.20 37.70 -14.22
C LYS A 486 25.57 37.04 -14.34
N ARG A 487 26.05 36.88 -15.54
CA ARG A 487 27.41 36.43 -15.86
C ARG A 487 28.36 37.47 -15.28
N LYS A 488 29.09 37.17 -14.22
CA LYS A 488 30.19 38.01 -13.75
C LYS A 488 31.22 38.08 -14.86
N SER A 489 31.41 39.28 -15.43
CA SER A 489 32.48 39.58 -16.37
C SER A 489 33.80 39.37 -15.66
N LYS A 490 34.67 38.52 -16.21
CA LYS A 490 36.09 38.50 -15.86
C LYS A 490 36.72 39.80 -16.34
N ALA A 491 37.03 40.72 -15.42
CA ALA A 491 37.92 41.82 -15.71
C ALA A 491 39.32 41.22 -15.92
N SER A 492 39.89 41.52 -17.11
CA SER A 492 41.27 41.26 -17.40
C SER A 492 42.15 42.17 -16.54
N VAL A 493 43.07 41.59 -15.79
CA VAL A 493 44.21 42.34 -15.24
C VAL A 493 45.36 42.05 -16.19
N ALA A 494 45.70 43.07 -16.95
CA ALA A 494 46.99 43.22 -17.64
C ALA A 494 47.82 44.21 -16.81
N ALA A 495 48.96 43.78 -16.38
CA ALA A 495 50.22 44.42 -16.19
C ALA A 495 51.05 43.64 -15.20
#